data_d16cbc1ae115509d2ea10edf873fb4ba
#
_entry.id   d16cbc1ae115509d2ea10edf873fb4ba
#
_cell.length_a   1.000
_cell.length_b   1.000
_cell.length_c   1.000
_cell.angle_alpha   90.00
_cell.angle_beta   90.00
_cell.angle_gamma   90.00
#
_symmetry.space_group_name_H-M   'P 1'
#
loop_
_entity.id
_entity.type
_entity.pdbx_description
1 polymer ?
#
loop_
_entity_poly.entity_id
_entity_poly.type
_entity_poly.pdbx_seq_one_letter_code
_entity_poly.pdbx_strand_id
1 'polypeptide(L)'
;MCSSDLSKPPSSDPIGAKRKPPVPPSKRRRGGQKGHPRRMRALVPPERVASVTDCKPARCRRCGHSLSGEDAEPRRHQVAELPPIEPEVREYRLHRLCCPHCKTVTRGALPDGVPRTSFGPRLHAALNVLTGAYRLSKRQVVQLASDLLGLTISVGMVSKLERITADVLVQPVAELAEQVKAAEAANIDETGWREGGRKAWLWVVVTSLGVVFRIVRSRAGAIAQDLLGEEPKPVVISDRFPGYEWIELKSRQICWAHLRRDMQAMIDRNGDGAEVGRRLLWQSGKLFEAWHKVRDGTIRRSTFLQTVAWLRPMVRSSLERGAVCACPKTAATCAELLRLWDCLWTFTRVEGVEPTNNAAERALRHAVIWRRISGGTDSEAGSRFVERMLSVVATCRLQRVNVLEYMTRCLKARLDGLPAPLLIPGIRDAGAA
;
A
#
# COMPACT_ATOMS: atom_id res chain seq x y z
N MET A 1 15.53 7.18 18.35
CA MET A 1 14.38 6.27 18.37
C MET A 1 13.22 6.99 19.06
N CYS A 2 12.15 7.29 18.33
CA CYS A 2 10.98 7.93 18.94
C CYS A 2 10.24 6.89 19.78
N SER A 3 10.27 7.04 21.09
CA SER A 3 9.52 6.24 22.06
C SER A 3 8.02 6.57 22.12
N SER A 4 7.51 7.35 21.18
CA SER A 4 6.16 7.94 21.27
C SER A 4 5.08 7.22 20.46
N ASP A 5 5.38 6.10 19.80
CA ASP A 5 4.42 5.48 18.86
C ASP A 5 3.99 4.06 19.23
N LEU A 6 3.75 3.83 20.53
CA LEU A 6 2.96 2.70 21.02
C LEU A 6 1.43 2.98 20.96
N SER A 7 1.05 4.10 20.34
CA SER A 7 -0.35 4.42 20.08
C SER A 7 -0.96 3.44 19.08
N LYS A 8 -2.26 3.20 19.20
CA LYS A 8 -3.06 2.38 18.28
C LYS A 8 -2.73 2.74 16.83
N PRO A 9 -2.59 1.75 15.92
CA PRO A 9 -2.36 2.04 14.51
C PRO A 9 -3.48 2.95 13.97
N PRO A 10 -3.19 3.81 12.97
CA PRO A 10 -4.21 4.64 12.34
C PRO A 10 -5.44 3.87 11.84
N SER A 11 -5.27 2.57 11.53
CA SER A 11 -6.33 1.66 11.13
C SER A 11 -7.38 1.41 12.21
N SER A 12 -7.02 1.49 13.50
CA SER A 12 -7.92 1.27 14.63
C SER A 12 -8.59 2.56 15.16
N ASP A 13 -8.24 3.74 14.63
CA ASP A 13 -8.90 4.97 15.03
C ASP A 13 -10.36 5.01 14.53
N PRO A 14 -11.35 5.27 15.39
CA PRO A 14 -12.72 5.45 14.95
C PRO A 14 -12.85 6.67 14.02
N ILE A 15 -13.81 6.62 13.09
CA ILE A 15 -14.13 7.74 12.22
C ILE A 15 -14.59 8.92 13.10
N GLY A 16 -13.90 10.08 13.00
CA GLY A 16 -14.18 11.26 13.82
C GLY A 16 -13.41 11.33 15.13
N ALA A 17 -12.43 10.45 15.39
CA ALA A 17 -11.56 10.54 16.56
C ALA A 17 -10.88 11.92 16.65
N LYS A 18 -11.00 12.59 17.82
CA LYS A 18 -10.32 13.85 18.08
C LYS A 18 -8.80 13.66 18.01
N ARG A 19 -8.11 14.63 17.41
CA ARG A 19 -6.63 14.63 17.37
C ARG A 19 -6.09 14.59 18.80
N LYS A 20 -5.08 13.76 19.04
CA LYS A 20 -4.32 13.79 20.30
C LYS A 20 -3.70 15.18 20.52
N PRO A 21 -3.55 15.62 21.76
CA PRO A 21 -2.83 16.86 22.05
C PRO A 21 -1.42 16.80 21.44
N PRO A 22 -0.88 17.95 21.00
CA PRO A 22 0.44 17.99 20.38
C PRO A 22 1.50 17.47 21.37
N VAL A 23 2.34 16.55 20.88
CA VAL A 23 3.52 16.08 21.60
C VAL A 23 4.43 17.31 21.85
N PRO A 24 4.96 17.49 23.07
CA PRO A 24 5.86 18.60 23.33
C PRO A 24 7.00 18.64 22.31
N PRO A 25 7.41 19.85 21.86
CA PRO A 25 8.40 19.98 20.81
C PRO A 25 9.71 19.31 21.22
N SER A 26 10.25 18.46 20.35
CA SER A 26 11.56 17.85 20.58
C SER A 26 12.61 18.98 20.66
N LYS A 27 13.61 18.87 21.55
CA LYS A 27 14.74 19.81 21.67
C LYS A 27 15.63 19.84 20.39
N ARG A 28 15.39 18.96 19.41
CA ARG A 28 16.10 18.93 18.12
C ARG A 28 15.55 20.00 17.20
N ARG A 29 16.44 20.79 16.56
CA ARG A 29 16.06 21.77 15.54
C ARG A 29 15.35 21.07 14.38
N ARG A 30 14.28 21.68 13.86
CA ARG A 30 13.58 21.21 12.67
C ARG A 30 14.51 21.35 11.45
N GLY A 31 14.55 20.34 10.56
CA GLY A 31 15.36 20.31 9.35
C GLY A 31 16.48 19.26 9.38
N GLY A 32 17.31 19.25 8.36
CA GLY A 32 18.44 18.32 8.25
C GLY A 32 19.45 18.55 9.39
N GLN A 33 19.78 17.49 10.11
CA GLN A 33 20.76 17.53 11.18
C GLN A 33 22.18 17.63 10.61
N LYS A 34 23.14 18.19 11.37
CA LYS A 34 24.55 18.27 10.96
C LYS A 34 25.05 16.85 10.63
N GLY A 35 25.62 16.66 9.43
CA GLY A 35 26.08 15.36 8.92
C GLY A 35 25.04 14.58 8.11
N HIS A 36 23.80 15.07 7.97
CA HIS A 36 22.83 14.44 7.08
C HIS A 36 23.23 14.64 5.60
N PRO A 37 23.46 13.57 4.81
CA PRO A 37 23.85 13.72 3.41
C PRO A 37 22.73 14.43 2.64
N ARG A 38 23.11 15.46 1.90
CA ARG A 38 22.17 16.22 1.05
C ARG A 38 21.70 15.32 -0.09
N ARG A 39 20.42 15.02 -0.15
CA ARG A 39 19.81 14.36 -1.32
C ARG A 39 19.65 15.39 -2.44
N MET A 40 20.51 15.30 -3.44
CA MET A 40 20.37 16.10 -4.66
C MET A 40 19.63 15.29 -5.72
N ARG A 41 18.86 15.98 -6.56
CA ARG A 41 18.26 15.38 -7.75
C ARG A 41 19.41 14.91 -8.67
N ALA A 42 19.35 13.68 -9.16
CA ALA A 42 20.27 13.21 -10.18
C ALA A 42 20.13 14.09 -11.45
N LEU A 43 21.27 14.48 -12.01
CA LEU A 43 21.28 15.21 -13.27
C LEU A 43 20.80 14.29 -14.40
N VAL A 44 20.01 14.86 -15.28
CA VAL A 44 19.61 14.18 -16.53
C VAL A 44 20.84 14.07 -17.43
N PRO A 45 21.08 12.91 -18.08
CA PRO A 45 22.21 12.76 -18.98
C PRO A 45 22.12 13.70 -20.19
N PRO A 46 23.25 14.05 -20.82
CA PRO A 46 23.30 15.08 -21.85
C PRO A 46 22.31 14.87 -23.00
N GLU A 47 22.10 13.66 -23.44
CA GLU A 47 21.19 13.26 -24.54
C GLU A 47 19.72 13.59 -24.28
N ARG A 48 19.37 13.84 -23.03
CA ARG A 48 18.01 14.18 -22.58
C ARG A 48 17.86 15.65 -22.17
N VAL A 49 18.88 16.46 -22.42
CA VAL A 49 18.86 17.92 -22.16
C VAL A 49 18.39 18.65 -23.42
N ALA A 50 17.29 19.40 -23.30
CA ALA A 50 16.68 20.09 -24.43
C ALA A 50 17.59 21.23 -24.98
N SER A 51 18.33 21.95 -24.11
CA SER A 51 19.25 22.99 -24.47
C SER A 51 20.37 23.13 -23.45
N VAL A 52 21.55 23.51 -23.90
CA VAL A 52 22.72 23.81 -23.06
C VAL A 52 23.12 25.27 -23.33
N THR A 53 23.29 26.02 -22.25
CA THR A 53 23.81 27.41 -22.34
C THR A 53 25.04 27.53 -21.47
N ASP A 54 26.16 27.92 -22.05
CA ASP A 54 27.40 28.15 -21.33
C ASP A 54 27.40 29.56 -20.71
N CYS A 55 27.47 29.58 -19.39
CA CYS A 55 27.51 30.83 -18.61
C CYS A 55 28.95 31.12 -18.17
N LYS A 56 29.72 31.83 -19.00
CA LYS A 56 31.09 32.18 -18.70
C LYS A 56 31.16 33.56 -18.03
N PRO A 57 32.00 33.74 -16.99
CA PRO A 57 32.20 35.04 -16.39
C PRO A 57 33.01 35.95 -17.35
N ALA A 58 32.48 37.12 -17.66
CA ALA A 58 33.14 38.06 -18.57
C ALA A 58 34.34 38.78 -17.93
N ARG A 59 34.33 38.98 -16.59
CA ARG A 59 35.35 39.76 -15.87
C ARG A 59 35.73 39.09 -14.53
N CYS A 60 36.98 39.27 -14.15
CA CYS A 60 37.49 38.84 -12.84
C CYS A 60 36.81 39.61 -11.69
N ARG A 61 36.30 38.92 -10.71
CA ARG A 61 35.64 39.51 -9.52
C ARG A 61 36.59 40.36 -8.66
N ARG A 62 37.90 40.12 -8.73
CA ARG A 62 38.88 40.79 -7.88
C ARG A 62 39.48 42.05 -8.57
N CYS A 63 39.86 41.94 -9.84
CA CYS A 63 40.61 43.01 -10.53
C CYS A 63 39.88 43.61 -11.76
N GLY A 64 38.69 43.10 -12.12
CA GLY A 64 37.91 43.61 -13.26
C GLY A 64 38.45 43.23 -14.65
N HIS A 65 39.59 42.53 -14.75
CA HIS A 65 40.17 42.14 -16.04
C HIS A 65 39.27 41.21 -16.82
N SER A 66 39.26 41.31 -18.16
CA SER A 66 38.47 40.40 -19.02
C SER A 66 38.96 38.95 -18.87
N LEU A 67 38.02 38.03 -18.81
CA LEU A 67 38.30 36.60 -18.73
C LEU A 67 37.93 35.91 -20.03
N SER A 68 38.80 34.99 -20.47
CA SER A 68 38.57 34.10 -21.60
C SER A 68 39.05 32.69 -21.22
N GLY A 69 38.58 31.68 -21.94
CA GLY A 69 38.99 30.30 -21.74
C GLY A 69 37.81 29.35 -21.56
N GLU A 70 38.15 28.11 -21.27
CA GLU A 70 37.22 26.98 -21.08
C GLU A 70 37.45 26.36 -19.70
N ASP A 71 36.35 25.91 -19.07
CA ASP A 71 36.37 25.08 -17.87
C ASP A 71 36.12 23.62 -18.28
N ALA A 72 37.06 22.72 -18.03
CA ALA A 72 36.94 21.31 -18.40
C ALA A 72 35.82 20.58 -17.64
N GLU A 73 35.47 21.05 -16.43
CA GLU A 73 34.44 20.44 -15.57
C GLU A 73 33.45 21.49 -15.04
N PRO A 74 32.66 22.13 -15.90
CA PRO A 74 31.78 23.20 -15.47
C PRO A 74 30.69 22.65 -14.55
N ARG A 75 30.37 23.41 -13.49
CA ARG A 75 29.27 23.05 -12.60
C ARG A 75 27.94 23.06 -13.34
N ARG A 76 27.31 21.90 -13.48
CA ARG A 76 26.04 21.75 -14.17
C ARG A 76 24.86 22.17 -13.27
N HIS A 77 23.98 23.03 -13.80
CA HIS A 77 22.70 23.39 -13.20
C HIS A 77 21.60 23.10 -14.21
N GLN A 78 20.60 22.27 -13.81
CA GLN A 78 19.51 21.87 -14.70
C GLN A 78 18.18 22.35 -14.15
N VAL A 79 17.42 23.06 -14.97
CA VAL A 79 16.02 23.45 -14.71
C VAL A 79 15.12 22.54 -15.52
N ALA A 80 14.11 21.96 -14.88
CA ALA A 80 13.08 21.18 -15.57
C ALA A 80 11.81 22.00 -15.64
N GLU A 81 11.25 22.12 -16.83
CA GLU A 81 9.98 22.80 -17.09
C GLU A 81 8.95 21.76 -17.59
N LEU A 82 7.69 22.00 -17.30
CA LEU A 82 6.57 21.22 -17.80
C LEU A 82 5.95 21.96 -19.01
N PRO A 83 6.12 21.48 -20.24
CA PRO A 83 5.46 22.09 -21.40
C PRO A 83 3.93 21.90 -21.29
N PRO A 84 3.14 22.72 -21.99
CA PRO A 84 1.69 22.50 -22.11
C PRO A 84 1.38 21.07 -22.54
N ILE A 85 0.44 20.43 -21.85
CA ILE A 85 0.02 19.06 -22.16
C ILE A 85 -1.27 19.11 -22.96
N GLU A 86 -1.18 18.90 -24.27
CA GLU A 86 -2.32 18.85 -25.17
C GLU A 86 -2.67 17.39 -25.50
N PRO A 87 -3.89 16.92 -25.18
CA PRO A 87 -4.34 15.60 -25.58
C PRO A 87 -4.49 15.49 -27.09
N GLU A 88 -4.01 14.38 -27.67
CA GLU A 88 -4.24 14.05 -29.08
C GLU A 88 -5.73 13.73 -29.31
N VAL A 89 -6.40 14.45 -30.20
CA VAL A 89 -7.81 14.24 -30.55
C VAL A 89 -7.92 13.58 -31.92
N ARG A 90 -8.66 12.46 -31.99
CA ARG A 90 -9.02 11.75 -33.22
C ARG A 90 -10.52 11.84 -33.45
N GLU A 91 -10.95 12.27 -34.65
CA GLU A 91 -12.34 12.40 -35.03
C GLU A 91 -12.79 11.20 -35.88
N TYR A 92 -13.95 10.63 -35.54
CA TYR A 92 -14.63 9.59 -36.31
C TYR A 92 -15.99 10.10 -36.76
N ARG A 93 -16.21 10.27 -38.09
CA ARG A 93 -17.44 10.77 -38.65
C ARG A 93 -18.38 9.61 -39.03
N LEU A 94 -19.45 9.40 -38.28
CA LEU A 94 -20.41 8.34 -38.47
C LEU A 94 -21.58 8.85 -39.38
N HIS A 95 -21.49 8.59 -40.67
CA HIS A 95 -22.48 9.02 -41.64
C HIS A 95 -23.79 8.26 -41.52
N ARG A 96 -24.91 8.91 -41.82
CA ARG A 96 -26.21 8.29 -41.98
C ARG A 96 -26.53 8.30 -43.47
N LEU A 97 -26.73 7.12 -44.04
CA LEU A 97 -27.06 6.95 -45.45
C LEU A 97 -28.42 6.31 -45.57
N CYS A 98 -29.24 6.81 -46.51
CA CYS A 98 -30.54 6.26 -46.88
C CYS A 98 -30.33 5.26 -48.03
N CYS A 99 -30.80 4.04 -47.87
CA CYS A 99 -30.76 3.06 -48.93
C CYS A 99 -31.66 3.50 -50.11
N PRO A 100 -31.15 3.61 -51.34
CA PRO A 100 -31.96 4.02 -52.48
C PRO A 100 -33.04 3.02 -52.82
N HIS A 101 -32.85 1.75 -52.47
CA HIS A 101 -33.75 0.64 -52.77
C HIS A 101 -34.92 0.54 -51.76
N CYS A 102 -34.60 0.32 -50.46
CA CYS A 102 -35.62 0.09 -49.42
C CYS A 102 -35.90 1.31 -48.53
N LYS A 103 -35.25 2.46 -48.79
CA LYS A 103 -35.37 3.71 -48.01
C LYS A 103 -34.99 3.62 -46.55
N THR A 104 -34.45 2.50 -46.10
CA THR A 104 -33.95 2.34 -44.71
C THR A 104 -32.71 3.21 -44.48
N VAL A 105 -32.68 3.93 -43.34
CA VAL A 105 -31.55 4.76 -42.96
C VAL A 105 -30.59 3.91 -42.08
N THR A 106 -29.37 3.76 -42.55
CA THR A 106 -28.30 3.06 -41.81
C THR A 106 -27.24 4.04 -41.36
N ARG A 107 -26.79 3.92 -40.10
CA ARG A 107 -25.68 4.72 -39.53
C ARG A 107 -24.39 3.90 -39.54
N GLY A 108 -23.27 4.52 -39.90
CA GLY A 108 -21.96 3.95 -39.73
C GLY A 108 -21.65 3.60 -38.28
N ALA A 109 -20.87 2.55 -38.06
CA ALA A 109 -20.40 2.14 -36.75
C ALA A 109 -18.97 2.64 -36.52
N LEU A 110 -18.56 2.76 -35.24
CA LEU A 110 -17.17 2.96 -34.88
C LEU A 110 -16.39 1.71 -35.28
N PRO A 111 -15.13 1.85 -35.77
CA PRO A 111 -14.25 0.72 -35.99
C PRO A 111 -13.97 -0.04 -34.69
N ASP A 112 -13.62 -1.30 -34.82
CA ASP A 112 -13.14 -2.11 -33.69
C ASP A 112 -11.89 -1.46 -33.04
N GLY A 113 -11.72 -1.64 -31.73
CA GLY A 113 -10.63 -1.02 -30.98
C GLY A 113 -10.85 0.47 -30.64
N VAL A 114 -11.92 1.11 -31.16
CA VAL A 114 -12.23 2.51 -30.82
C VAL A 114 -13.12 2.58 -29.57
N PRO A 115 -12.75 3.37 -28.54
CA PRO A 115 -13.55 3.50 -27.34
C PRO A 115 -14.94 4.09 -27.64
N ARG A 116 -15.98 3.51 -27.04
CA ARG A 116 -17.35 4.09 -27.09
C ARG A 116 -17.49 5.34 -26.19
N THR A 117 -16.49 5.60 -25.34
CA THR A 117 -16.35 6.86 -24.60
C THR A 117 -15.48 7.83 -25.39
N SER A 118 -15.55 9.11 -25.08
CA SER A 118 -14.68 10.13 -25.73
C SER A 118 -13.25 10.15 -25.16
N PHE A 119 -12.84 9.09 -24.46
CA PHE A 119 -11.53 9.03 -23.78
C PHE A 119 -10.77 7.78 -24.20
N GLY A 120 -9.57 7.98 -24.74
CA GLY A 120 -8.66 6.89 -25.08
C GLY A 120 -8.14 6.14 -23.84
N PRO A 121 -7.59 4.93 -23.98
CA PRO A 121 -7.20 4.07 -22.86
C PRO A 121 -6.25 4.72 -21.87
N ARG A 122 -5.25 5.48 -22.36
CA ARG A 122 -4.25 6.13 -21.49
C ARG A 122 -4.85 7.29 -20.70
N LEU A 123 -5.70 8.12 -21.31
CA LEU A 123 -6.37 9.22 -20.61
C LEU A 123 -7.38 8.67 -19.60
N HIS A 124 -8.16 7.65 -19.97
CA HIS A 124 -9.05 6.94 -19.05
C HIS A 124 -8.26 6.38 -17.84
N ALA A 125 -7.15 5.69 -18.08
CA ALA A 125 -6.28 5.19 -17.02
C ALA A 125 -5.76 6.32 -16.11
N ALA A 126 -5.31 7.44 -16.70
CA ALA A 126 -4.79 8.58 -15.95
C ALA A 126 -5.85 9.16 -14.99
N LEU A 127 -7.07 9.40 -15.48
CA LEU A 127 -8.18 9.91 -14.66
C LEU A 127 -8.50 8.97 -13.48
N ASN A 128 -8.48 7.65 -13.71
CA ASN A 128 -8.76 6.67 -12.66
C ASN A 128 -7.57 6.43 -11.71
N VAL A 129 -6.34 6.65 -12.16
CA VAL A 129 -5.17 6.69 -11.26
C VAL A 129 -5.26 7.89 -10.32
N LEU A 130 -5.78 9.03 -10.77
CA LEU A 130 -5.98 10.21 -9.91
C LEU A 130 -6.99 9.93 -8.79
N THR A 131 -8.10 9.25 -9.06
CA THR A 131 -9.05 8.85 -8.01
C THR A 131 -8.52 7.67 -7.19
N GLY A 132 -8.08 6.59 -7.82
CA GLY A 132 -7.77 5.33 -7.17
C GLY A 132 -6.42 5.29 -6.45
N ALA A 133 -5.36 5.87 -7.02
CA ALA A 133 -4.02 5.87 -6.43
C ALA A 133 -3.74 7.13 -5.60
N TYR A 134 -4.21 8.29 -6.07
CA TYR A 134 -3.96 9.58 -5.43
C TYR A 134 -5.14 10.07 -4.58
N ARG A 135 -6.30 9.41 -4.65
CA ARG A 135 -7.49 9.66 -3.82
C ARG A 135 -8.10 11.04 -3.99
N LEU A 136 -7.95 11.63 -5.18
CA LEU A 136 -8.65 12.85 -5.53
C LEU A 136 -10.16 12.57 -5.62
N SER A 137 -10.97 13.49 -5.14
CA SER A 137 -12.41 13.43 -5.38
C SER A 137 -12.71 13.58 -6.87
N LYS A 138 -13.84 13.04 -7.33
CA LYS A 138 -14.27 13.16 -8.73
C LYS A 138 -14.32 14.61 -9.21
N ARG A 139 -14.73 15.54 -8.34
CA ARG A 139 -14.74 16.98 -8.63
C ARG A 139 -13.33 17.55 -8.82
N GLN A 140 -12.38 17.12 -7.99
CA GLN A 140 -10.98 17.52 -8.15
C GLN A 140 -10.37 16.95 -9.45
N VAL A 141 -10.75 15.73 -9.85
CA VAL A 141 -10.31 15.15 -11.13
C VAL A 141 -10.88 15.93 -12.31
N VAL A 142 -12.14 16.36 -12.24
CA VAL A 142 -12.77 17.24 -13.26
C VAL A 142 -11.99 18.56 -13.36
N GLN A 143 -11.71 19.20 -12.23
CA GLN A 143 -10.97 20.46 -12.22
C GLN A 143 -9.54 20.30 -12.75
N LEU A 144 -8.83 19.25 -12.31
CA LEU A 144 -7.47 18.96 -12.78
C LEU A 144 -7.42 18.67 -14.29
N ALA A 145 -8.42 17.95 -14.81
CA ALA A 145 -8.52 17.70 -16.26
C ALA A 145 -8.70 19.00 -17.06
N SER A 146 -9.48 19.95 -16.53
CA SER A 146 -9.61 21.29 -17.13
C SER A 146 -8.31 22.08 -17.04
N ASP A 147 -7.69 22.15 -15.86
CA ASP A 147 -6.55 23.03 -15.58
C ASP A 147 -5.27 22.57 -16.30
N LEU A 148 -5.02 21.25 -16.36
CA LEU A 148 -3.76 20.72 -16.89
C LEU A 148 -3.88 20.17 -18.31
N LEU A 149 -5.06 19.74 -18.74
CA LEU A 149 -5.27 19.07 -20.02
C LEU A 149 -6.21 19.82 -20.96
N GLY A 150 -6.80 20.92 -20.51
CA GLY A 150 -7.81 21.66 -21.29
C GLY A 150 -9.09 20.84 -21.59
N LEU A 151 -9.38 19.79 -20.82
CA LEU A 151 -10.48 18.87 -21.08
C LEU A 151 -11.70 19.16 -20.21
N THR A 152 -12.87 19.24 -20.84
CA THR A 152 -14.15 19.29 -20.13
C THR A 152 -14.67 17.88 -19.90
N ILE A 153 -14.82 17.48 -18.64
CA ILE A 153 -15.39 16.18 -18.25
C ILE A 153 -16.42 16.37 -17.14
N SER A 154 -17.49 15.58 -17.13
CA SER A 154 -18.47 15.60 -16.04
C SER A 154 -18.13 14.63 -14.93
N VAL A 155 -18.59 14.91 -13.70
CA VAL A 155 -18.48 13.99 -12.55
C VAL A 155 -19.12 12.62 -12.85
N GLY A 156 -20.24 12.61 -13.57
CA GLY A 156 -20.90 11.38 -14.02
C GLY A 156 -20.03 10.57 -14.98
N MET A 157 -19.27 11.23 -15.84
CA MET A 157 -18.33 10.54 -16.74
C MET A 157 -17.17 9.92 -15.94
N VAL A 158 -16.59 10.61 -14.98
CA VAL A 158 -15.56 10.03 -14.08
C VAL A 158 -16.11 8.76 -13.42
N SER A 159 -17.35 8.80 -12.90
CA SER A 159 -17.99 7.62 -12.29
C SER A 159 -18.23 6.48 -13.29
N LYS A 160 -18.54 6.79 -14.56
CA LYS A 160 -18.66 5.78 -15.63
C LYS A 160 -17.32 5.14 -15.95
N LEU A 161 -16.25 5.93 -16.02
CA LEU A 161 -14.88 5.43 -16.25
C LEU A 161 -14.41 4.53 -15.10
N GLU A 162 -14.72 4.88 -13.85
CA GLU A 162 -14.42 4.04 -12.68
C GLU A 162 -15.11 2.67 -12.75
N ARG A 163 -16.41 2.62 -13.17
CA ARG A 163 -17.11 1.34 -13.35
C ARG A 163 -16.46 0.49 -14.43
N ILE A 164 -16.16 1.08 -15.60
CA ILE A 164 -15.47 0.35 -16.67
C ILE A 164 -14.13 -0.20 -16.19
N THR A 165 -13.37 0.58 -15.45
CA THR A 165 -12.09 0.13 -14.86
C THR A 165 -12.31 -0.99 -13.86
N ALA A 166 -13.29 -0.87 -12.97
CA ALA A 166 -13.60 -1.93 -12.03
C ALA A 166 -13.88 -3.26 -12.74
N ASP A 167 -14.65 -3.22 -13.85
CA ASP A 167 -14.97 -4.41 -14.65
C ASP A 167 -13.72 -5.01 -15.32
N VAL A 168 -12.85 -4.16 -15.87
CA VAL A 168 -11.58 -4.60 -16.51
C VAL A 168 -10.66 -5.29 -15.52
N LEU A 169 -10.68 -4.87 -14.26
CA LEU A 169 -9.81 -5.38 -13.20
C LEU A 169 -10.34 -6.63 -12.49
N VAL A 170 -11.52 -7.14 -12.84
CA VAL A 170 -12.09 -8.36 -12.23
C VAL A 170 -11.11 -9.53 -12.33
N GLN A 171 -10.74 -9.87 -13.55
CA GLN A 171 -9.90 -11.03 -13.82
C GLN A 171 -8.48 -10.89 -13.24
N PRO A 172 -7.73 -9.78 -13.47
CA PRO A 172 -6.40 -9.63 -12.90
C PRO A 172 -6.35 -9.71 -11.37
N VAL A 173 -7.38 -9.15 -10.69
CA VAL A 173 -7.43 -9.19 -9.22
C VAL A 173 -7.86 -10.55 -8.71
N ALA A 174 -8.74 -11.28 -9.42
CA ALA A 174 -9.10 -12.65 -9.07
C ALA A 174 -7.88 -13.59 -9.19
N GLU A 175 -7.13 -13.49 -10.28
CA GLU A 175 -5.90 -14.27 -10.48
C GLU A 175 -4.84 -13.93 -9.41
N LEU A 176 -4.69 -12.65 -9.06
CA LEU A 176 -3.83 -12.21 -7.96
C LEU A 176 -4.25 -12.84 -6.63
N ALA A 177 -5.56 -12.92 -6.36
CA ALA A 177 -6.06 -13.53 -5.12
C ALA A 177 -5.66 -15.01 -5.01
N GLU A 178 -5.75 -15.77 -6.09
CA GLU A 178 -5.31 -17.17 -6.09
C GLU A 178 -3.77 -17.30 -5.92
N GLN A 179 -2.99 -16.40 -6.52
CA GLN A 179 -1.53 -16.39 -6.32
C GLN A 179 -1.14 -16.05 -4.87
N VAL A 180 -1.89 -15.15 -4.22
CA VAL A 180 -1.68 -14.79 -2.82
C VAL A 180 -1.95 -15.98 -1.88
N LYS A 181 -2.97 -16.82 -2.18
CA LYS A 181 -3.24 -18.06 -1.43
C LYS A 181 -2.11 -19.08 -1.55
N ALA A 182 -1.36 -19.06 -2.63
CA ALA A 182 -0.24 -19.98 -2.88
C ALA A 182 1.12 -19.51 -2.31
N ALA A 183 1.19 -18.32 -1.71
CA ALA A 183 2.42 -17.75 -1.17
C ALA A 183 2.93 -18.52 0.06
N GLU A 184 4.21 -18.33 0.43
CA GLU A 184 4.82 -18.96 1.63
C GLU A 184 4.42 -18.25 2.94
N ALA A 185 4.24 -16.94 2.89
CA ALA A 185 3.85 -16.12 4.04
C ALA A 185 2.85 -15.05 3.63
N ALA A 186 1.86 -14.78 4.48
CA ALA A 186 0.83 -13.78 4.26
C ALA A 186 0.57 -12.97 5.52
N ASN A 187 0.61 -11.65 5.38
CA ASN A 187 0.15 -10.72 6.42
C ASN A 187 -1.32 -10.41 6.17
N ILE A 188 -2.18 -10.56 7.17
CA ILE A 188 -3.61 -10.24 7.08
C ILE A 188 -4.00 -9.25 8.17
N ASP A 189 -4.86 -8.30 7.81
CA ASP A 189 -5.42 -7.32 8.75
C ASP A 189 -6.73 -6.76 8.19
N GLU A 190 -7.56 -6.13 9.01
CA GLU A 190 -8.80 -5.51 8.60
C GLU A 190 -9.02 -4.16 9.31
N THR A 191 -9.75 -3.28 8.65
CA THR A 191 -10.15 -1.99 9.22
C THR A 191 -11.60 -1.69 8.92
N GLY A 192 -12.25 -0.91 9.80
CA GLY A 192 -13.63 -0.46 9.56
C GLY A 192 -13.73 0.32 8.23
N TRP A 193 -14.82 0.09 7.52
CA TRP A 193 -15.22 0.79 6.29
C TRP A 193 -16.69 1.22 6.40
N ARG A 194 -17.14 2.05 5.46
CA ARG A 194 -18.58 2.35 5.26
C ARG A 194 -18.95 2.17 3.79
N GLU A 195 -20.10 1.55 3.56
CA GLU A 195 -20.69 1.38 2.24
C GLU A 195 -22.16 1.78 2.30
N GLY A 196 -22.53 2.81 1.56
CA GLY A 196 -23.90 3.36 1.58
C GLY A 196 -24.33 3.78 2.99
N GLY A 197 -23.43 4.42 3.76
CA GLY A 197 -23.67 4.79 5.16
C GLY A 197 -23.65 3.63 6.16
N ARG A 198 -23.70 2.37 5.71
CA ARG A 198 -23.71 1.17 6.56
C ARG A 198 -22.31 0.72 6.91
N LYS A 199 -22.18 0.04 8.06
CA LYS A 199 -20.92 -0.54 8.53
C LYS A 199 -20.45 -1.63 7.56
N ALA A 200 -19.20 -1.54 7.17
CA ALA A 200 -18.47 -2.52 6.38
C ALA A 200 -17.04 -2.67 6.91
N TRP A 201 -16.28 -3.59 6.35
CA TRP A 201 -14.90 -3.87 6.70
C TRP A 201 -14.05 -3.98 5.44
N LEU A 202 -12.90 -3.36 5.46
CA LEU A 202 -11.90 -3.49 4.43
C LEU A 202 -10.81 -4.41 4.97
N TRP A 203 -10.66 -5.55 4.33
CA TRP A 203 -9.66 -6.57 4.58
C TRP A 203 -8.48 -6.40 3.65
N VAL A 204 -7.30 -6.78 4.09
CA VAL A 204 -6.10 -6.82 3.27
C VAL A 204 -5.29 -8.08 3.53
N VAL A 205 -4.81 -8.69 2.46
CA VAL A 205 -3.78 -9.74 2.51
C VAL A 205 -2.56 -9.24 1.74
N VAL A 206 -1.40 -9.32 2.37
CA VAL A 206 -0.11 -8.87 1.82
C VAL A 206 0.86 -10.04 1.81
N THR A 207 1.43 -10.33 0.65
CA THR A 207 2.49 -11.32 0.47
C THR A 207 3.67 -10.69 -0.26
N SER A 208 4.75 -11.43 -0.48
CA SER A 208 5.86 -11.01 -1.35
C SER A 208 5.44 -10.89 -2.82
N LEU A 209 4.39 -11.58 -3.23
CA LEU A 209 3.89 -11.60 -4.60
C LEU A 209 2.98 -10.41 -4.89
N GLY A 210 2.08 -10.06 -3.97
CA GLY A 210 1.12 -8.99 -4.18
C GLY A 210 0.25 -8.68 -2.97
N VAL A 211 -0.69 -7.76 -3.19
CA VAL A 211 -1.58 -7.23 -2.16
C VAL A 211 -3.02 -7.30 -2.63
N VAL A 212 -3.89 -7.97 -1.89
CA VAL A 212 -5.32 -8.08 -2.18
C VAL A 212 -6.13 -7.35 -1.13
N PHE A 213 -7.04 -6.49 -1.58
CA PHE A 213 -8.02 -5.83 -0.73
C PHE A 213 -9.43 -6.35 -1.03
N ARG A 214 -10.26 -6.46 0.00
CA ARG A 214 -11.67 -6.84 -0.10
C ARG A 214 -12.53 -5.98 0.82
N ILE A 215 -13.62 -5.42 0.31
CA ILE A 215 -14.61 -4.68 1.10
C ILE A 215 -15.86 -5.54 1.24
N VAL A 216 -16.24 -5.85 2.48
CA VAL A 216 -17.40 -6.69 2.82
C VAL A 216 -18.11 -6.18 4.07
N ARG A 217 -19.37 -6.55 4.27
CA ARG A 217 -20.16 -6.14 5.44
C ARG A 217 -19.87 -6.95 6.70
N SER A 218 -19.04 -7.98 6.61
CA SER A 218 -18.72 -8.89 7.71
C SER A 218 -17.28 -8.75 8.19
N ARG A 219 -17.05 -8.94 9.50
CA ARG A 219 -15.76 -9.14 10.13
C ARG A 219 -15.55 -10.59 10.57
N ALA A 220 -16.41 -11.52 10.18
CA ALA A 220 -16.33 -12.92 10.59
C ALA A 220 -15.06 -13.59 10.03
N GLY A 221 -14.54 -14.60 10.76
CA GLY A 221 -13.36 -15.37 10.33
C GLY A 221 -13.52 -16.06 8.98
N ALA A 222 -14.76 -16.35 8.55
CA ALA A 222 -15.07 -16.87 7.22
C ALA A 222 -14.54 -15.99 6.07
N ILE A 223 -14.42 -14.68 6.29
CA ILE A 223 -13.82 -13.77 5.27
C ILE A 223 -12.31 -14.01 5.18
N ALA A 224 -11.64 -14.25 6.30
CA ALA A 224 -10.22 -14.62 6.30
C ALA A 224 -10.01 -15.99 5.63
N GLN A 225 -10.93 -16.94 5.82
CA GLN A 225 -10.90 -18.24 5.13
C GLN A 225 -11.07 -18.10 3.61
N ASP A 226 -12.00 -17.28 3.15
CA ASP A 226 -12.18 -16.99 1.72
C ASP A 226 -10.90 -16.37 1.10
N LEU A 227 -10.23 -15.46 1.83
CA LEU A 227 -9.04 -14.76 1.35
C LEU A 227 -7.77 -15.60 1.37
N LEU A 228 -7.62 -16.52 2.33
CA LEU A 228 -6.42 -17.33 2.56
C LEU A 228 -6.55 -18.78 2.08
N GLY A 229 -7.79 -19.25 1.86
CA GLY A 229 -8.16 -20.66 1.69
C GLY A 229 -8.53 -21.29 3.05
N GLU A 230 -9.35 -22.34 3.01
CA GLU A 230 -9.78 -23.08 4.23
C GLU A 230 -8.59 -23.73 4.94
N GLU A 231 -7.62 -24.25 4.18
CA GLU A 231 -6.35 -24.76 4.67
C GLU A 231 -5.23 -23.85 4.11
N PRO A 232 -4.87 -22.76 4.79
CA PRO A 232 -3.92 -21.79 4.27
C PRO A 232 -2.53 -22.41 4.11
N LYS A 233 -2.00 -22.36 2.89
CA LYS A 233 -0.61 -22.73 2.61
C LYS A 233 0.39 -21.77 3.26
N PRO A 234 0.17 -20.42 3.22
CA PRO A 234 1.10 -19.49 3.82
C PRO A 234 1.11 -19.55 5.35
N VAL A 235 2.26 -19.27 5.94
CA VAL A 235 2.31 -18.86 7.35
C VAL A 235 1.61 -17.51 7.48
N VAL A 236 0.57 -17.46 8.29
CA VAL A 236 -0.28 -16.26 8.44
C VAL A 236 0.22 -15.39 9.58
N ILE A 237 0.60 -14.16 9.26
CA ILE A 237 0.99 -13.13 10.23
C ILE A 237 -0.20 -12.23 10.50
N SER A 238 -0.69 -12.21 11.75
CA SER A 238 -1.89 -11.44 12.15
C SER A 238 -1.75 -10.87 13.56
N ASP A 239 -2.73 -10.05 13.97
CA ASP A 239 -2.96 -9.76 15.38
C ASP A 239 -3.64 -10.94 16.09
N ARG A 240 -4.17 -10.73 17.31
CA ARG A 240 -4.88 -11.73 18.11
C ARG A 240 -6.40 -11.70 17.92
N PHE A 241 -6.90 -11.14 16.82
CA PHE A 241 -8.33 -11.13 16.57
C PHE A 241 -8.90 -12.58 16.50
N PRO A 242 -10.00 -12.87 17.22
CA PRO A 242 -10.56 -14.23 17.28
C PRO A 242 -10.93 -14.83 15.92
N GLY A 243 -11.21 -13.98 14.92
CA GLY A 243 -11.48 -14.42 13.55
C GLY A 243 -10.35 -15.20 12.88
N TYR A 244 -9.16 -15.29 13.50
CA TYR A 244 -8.01 -16.08 13.03
C TYR A 244 -7.74 -17.34 13.84
N GLU A 245 -8.60 -17.71 14.82
CA GLU A 245 -8.36 -18.86 15.71
C GLU A 245 -8.48 -20.21 15.00
N TRP A 246 -9.13 -20.27 13.85
CA TRP A 246 -9.21 -21.45 12.99
C TRP A 246 -7.87 -21.85 12.36
N ILE A 247 -6.89 -20.91 12.30
CA ILE A 247 -5.57 -21.16 11.73
C ILE A 247 -4.74 -22.00 12.70
N GLU A 248 -4.14 -23.08 12.19
CA GLU A 248 -3.29 -23.94 12.98
C GLU A 248 -2.12 -23.18 13.63
N LEU A 249 -1.85 -23.43 14.92
CA LEU A 249 -0.88 -22.66 15.70
C LEU A 249 0.53 -22.64 15.07
N LYS A 250 0.96 -23.75 14.46
CA LYS A 250 2.30 -23.81 13.81
C LYS A 250 2.38 -22.98 12.52
N SER A 251 1.25 -22.73 11.88
CA SER A 251 1.11 -21.96 10.63
C SER A 251 0.73 -20.50 10.88
N ARG A 252 0.75 -20.04 12.14
CA ARG A 252 0.41 -18.67 12.52
C ARG A 252 1.57 -17.96 13.21
N GLN A 253 1.78 -16.69 12.91
CA GLN A 253 2.66 -15.77 13.63
C GLN A 253 1.84 -14.63 14.22
N ILE A 254 1.91 -14.43 15.51
CA ILE A 254 1.28 -13.29 16.21
C ILE A 254 2.19 -12.07 16.12
N CYS A 255 1.59 -10.93 15.81
CA CYS A 255 2.28 -9.65 15.67
C CYS A 255 2.86 -9.14 17.00
N TRP A 256 4.16 -9.17 17.15
CA TRP A 256 4.85 -8.63 18.33
C TRP A 256 4.67 -7.11 18.52
N ALA A 257 4.39 -6.35 17.48
CA ALA A 257 4.10 -4.92 17.63
C ALA A 257 2.79 -4.68 18.40
N HIS A 258 1.77 -5.54 18.20
CA HIS A 258 0.53 -5.52 18.99
C HIS A 258 0.80 -5.96 20.43
N LEU A 259 1.60 -7.02 20.63
CA LEU A 259 1.96 -7.47 21.99
C LEU A 259 2.68 -6.39 22.78
N ARG A 260 3.57 -5.61 22.16
CA ARG A 260 4.23 -4.48 22.83
C ARG A 260 3.23 -3.40 23.29
N ARG A 261 2.14 -3.19 22.56
CA ARG A 261 1.05 -2.29 23.00
C ARG A 261 0.30 -2.88 24.19
N ASP A 262 0.05 -4.19 24.20
CA ASP A 262 -0.55 -4.88 25.35
C ASP A 262 0.35 -4.80 26.58
N MET A 263 1.66 -5.01 26.42
CA MET A 263 2.66 -4.87 27.50
C MET A 263 2.68 -3.44 28.05
N GLN A 264 2.60 -2.42 27.20
CA GLN A 264 2.48 -1.03 27.64
C GLN A 264 1.17 -0.80 28.39
N ALA A 265 0.05 -1.35 27.90
CA ALA A 265 -1.22 -1.27 28.59
C ALA A 265 -1.22 -1.99 29.96
N MET A 266 -0.41 -3.04 30.14
CA MET A 266 -0.18 -3.65 31.46
C MET A 266 0.52 -2.66 32.41
N ILE A 267 1.55 -1.94 31.92
CA ILE A 267 2.26 -0.91 32.68
C ILE A 267 1.32 0.23 33.08
N ASP A 268 0.52 0.70 32.14
CA ASP A 268 -0.38 1.85 32.32
C ASP A 268 -1.51 1.59 33.35
N ARG A 269 -1.83 0.30 33.61
CA ARG A 269 -2.81 -0.08 34.64
C ARG A 269 -2.26 -0.02 36.07
N ASN A 270 -0.95 0.12 36.24
CA ASN A 270 -0.25 0.08 37.53
C ASN A 270 -0.43 -1.28 38.30
N GLY A 271 -0.03 -1.33 39.57
CA GLY A 271 -0.09 -2.54 40.40
C GLY A 271 0.83 -3.68 39.93
N ASP A 272 0.53 -4.91 40.33
CA ASP A 272 1.38 -6.09 40.08
C ASP A 272 1.58 -6.40 38.59
N GLY A 273 0.55 -6.12 37.78
CA GLY A 273 0.62 -6.28 36.33
C GLY A 273 1.64 -5.36 35.65
N ALA A 274 1.96 -4.22 36.24
CA ALA A 274 2.89 -3.26 35.66
C ALA A 274 4.34 -3.78 35.62
N GLU A 275 4.74 -4.54 36.66
CA GLU A 275 6.08 -5.16 36.67
C GLU A 275 6.21 -6.23 35.59
N VAL A 276 5.16 -7.05 35.41
CA VAL A 276 5.10 -8.03 34.33
C VAL A 276 5.22 -7.33 32.96
N GLY A 277 4.44 -6.26 32.75
CA GLY A 277 4.49 -5.43 31.53
C GLY A 277 5.88 -4.86 31.26
N ARG A 278 6.56 -4.30 32.27
CA ARG A 278 7.92 -3.75 32.14
C ARG A 278 8.93 -4.82 31.71
N ARG A 279 8.88 -6.01 32.34
CA ARG A 279 9.77 -7.14 31.99
C ARG A 279 9.56 -7.60 30.56
N LEU A 280 8.30 -7.88 30.17
CA LEU A 280 7.97 -8.30 28.83
C LEU A 280 8.34 -7.24 27.78
N LEU A 281 8.11 -5.96 28.07
CA LEU A 281 8.46 -4.87 27.17
C LEU A 281 9.99 -4.77 26.97
N TRP A 282 10.78 -4.93 28.04
CA TRP A 282 12.24 -4.98 27.95
C TRP A 282 12.71 -6.18 27.13
N GLN A 283 12.18 -7.38 27.40
CA GLN A 283 12.52 -8.63 26.69
C GLN A 283 12.19 -8.49 25.19
N SER A 284 11.00 -7.93 24.84
CA SER A 284 10.64 -7.65 23.47
C SER A 284 11.57 -6.61 22.83
N GLY A 285 12.08 -5.64 23.61
CA GLY A 285 13.08 -4.69 23.16
C GLY A 285 14.36 -5.37 22.71
N LYS A 286 14.87 -6.34 23.49
CA LYS A 286 16.04 -7.15 23.14
C LYS A 286 15.81 -8.02 21.91
N LEU A 287 14.60 -8.59 21.77
CA LEU A 287 14.21 -9.35 20.59
C LEU A 287 14.27 -8.47 19.33
N PHE A 288 13.69 -7.27 19.36
CA PHE A 288 13.71 -6.37 18.20
C PHE A 288 15.09 -5.78 17.91
N GLU A 289 15.91 -5.55 18.93
CA GLU A 289 17.31 -5.14 18.73
C GLU A 289 18.08 -6.20 17.91
N ALA A 290 17.94 -7.47 18.29
CA ALA A 290 18.56 -8.58 17.56
C ALA A 290 17.92 -8.80 16.17
N TRP A 291 16.59 -8.69 16.08
CA TRP A 291 15.89 -8.80 14.79
C TRP A 291 16.32 -7.75 13.78
N HIS A 292 16.47 -6.49 14.19
CA HIS A 292 16.95 -5.43 13.30
C HIS A 292 18.37 -5.72 12.81
N LYS A 293 19.27 -6.20 13.68
CA LYS A 293 20.64 -6.54 13.32
C LYS A 293 20.73 -7.72 12.32
N VAL A 294 19.82 -8.71 12.41
CA VAL A 294 19.82 -9.80 11.43
C VAL A 294 19.21 -9.34 10.10
N ARG A 295 18.21 -8.48 10.13
CA ARG A 295 17.56 -7.95 8.95
C ARG A 295 18.46 -7.01 8.14
N ASP A 296 19.30 -6.21 8.78
CA ASP A 296 20.27 -5.33 8.13
C ASP A 296 21.62 -5.99 7.84
N GLY A 297 21.75 -7.30 8.14
CA GLY A 297 22.95 -8.10 7.88
C GLY A 297 24.09 -7.91 8.88
N THR A 298 23.90 -7.13 9.96
CA THR A 298 24.93 -6.89 11.00
C THR A 298 25.28 -8.17 11.76
N ILE A 299 24.30 -9.08 11.97
CA ILE A 299 24.53 -10.39 12.60
C ILE A 299 23.95 -11.51 11.73
N ARG A 300 24.52 -12.71 11.86
CA ARG A 300 24.00 -13.91 11.19
C ARG A 300 22.70 -14.40 11.85
N ARG A 301 21.84 -15.10 11.09
CA ARG A 301 20.64 -15.73 11.62
C ARG A 301 20.92 -16.69 12.77
N SER A 302 22.02 -17.44 12.74
CA SER A 302 22.43 -18.32 13.84
C SER A 302 22.64 -17.57 15.17
N THR A 303 23.30 -16.41 15.13
CA THR A 303 23.49 -15.53 16.31
C THR A 303 22.16 -14.98 16.82
N PHE A 304 21.25 -14.61 15.90
CA PHE A 304 19.90 -14.23 16.28
C PHE A 304 19.16 -15.35 16.99
N LEU A 305 19.23 -16.58 16.47
CA LEU A 305 18.57 -17.74 17.09
C LEU A 305 19.13 -18.07 18.49
N GLN A 306 20.42 -17.86 18.72
CA GLN A 306 21.01 -17.96 20.08
C GLN A 306 20.42 -16.93 21.04
N THR A 307 20.25 -15.69 20.57
CA THR A 307 19.57 -14.64 21.36
C THR A 307 18.14 -15.02 21.68
N VAL A 308 17.41 -15.56 20.69
CA VAL A 308 16.03 -16.05 20.89
C VAL A 308 15.99 -17.21 21.88
N ALA A 309 16.91 -18.18 21.80
CA ALA A 309 16.98 -19.31 22.73
C ALA A 309 17.14 -18.85 24.19
N TRP A 310 17.93 -17.80 24.41
CA TRP A 310 18.05 -17.17 25.72
C TRP A 310 16.79 -16.40 26.15
N LEU A 311 16.14 -15.67 25.26
CA LEU A 311 14.95 -14.85 25.56
C LEU A 311 13.69 -15.68 25.81
N ARG A 312 13.48 -16.79 25.09
CA ARG A 312 12.24 -17.58 25.17
C ARG A 312 11.88 -18.02 26.58
N PRO A 313 12.77 -18.66 27.39
CA PRO A 313 12.44 -19.05 28.76
C PRO A 313 12.14 -17.84 29.65
N MET A 314 12.82 -16.71 29.46
CA MET A 314 12.55 -15.49 30.22
C MET A 314 11.15 -14.92 29.94
N VAL A 315 10.77 -14.87 28.65
CA VAL A 315 9.42 -14.43 28.25
C VAL A 315 8.37 -15.37 28.82
N ARG A 316 8.59 -16.69 28.74
CA ARG A 316 7.68 -17.69 29.29
C ARG A 316 7.48 -17.52 30.79
N SER A 317 8.56 -17.42 31.55
CA SER A 317 8.50 -17.20 33.02
C SER A 317 7.76 -15.89 33.36
N SER A 318 7.98 -14.82 32.57
CA SER A 318 7.27 -13.55 32.78
C SER A 318 5.76 -13.69 32.51
N LEU A 319 5.38 -14.45 31.48
CA LEU A 319 3.96 -14.71 31.18
C LEU A 319 3.32 -15.61 32.25
N GLU A 320 4.00 -16.66 32.72
CA GLU A 320 3.51 -17.55 33.79
C GLU A 320 3.27 -16.78 35.09
N ARG A 321 4.18 -15.90 35.49
CA ARG A 321 3.97 -14.98 36.62
C ARG A 321 2.81 -14.02 36.37
N GLY A 322 2.68 -13.51 35.16
CA GLY A 322 1.59 -12.61 34.77
C GLY A 322 0.22 -13.30 34.79
N ALA A 323 0.15 -14.59 34.44
CA ALA A 323 -1.08 -15.36 34.41
C ALA A 323 -1.74 -15.53 35.78
N VAL A 324 -0.97 -15.42 36.86
CA VAL A 324 -1.44 -15.55 38.25
C VAL A 324 -1.43 -14.22 39.02
N CYS A 325 -1.16 -13.08 38.37
CA CYS A 325 -1.12 -11.79 39.03
C CYS A 325 -2.52 -11.30 39.42
N ALA A 326 -2.60 -10.40 40.41
CA ALA A 326 -3.86 -9.88 40.94
C ALA A 326 -4.66 -9.02 39.92
N CYS A 327 -4.05 -8.59 38.81
CA CYS A 327 -4.75 -7.82 37.76
C CYS A 327 -5.45 -8.75 36.75
N PRO A 328 -6.78 -8.91 36.74
CA PRO A 328 -7.49 -9.91 35.92
C PRO A 328 -7.22 -9.73 34.39
N LYS A 329 -7.13 -8.48 33.92
CA LYS A 329 -6.85 -8.19 32.51
C LYS A 329 -5.43 -8.59 32.09
N THR A 330 -4.45 -8.39 32.97
CA THR A 330 -3.07 -8.84 32.74
C THR A 330 -2.99 -10.36 32.80
N ALA A 331 -3.61 -10.99 33.80
CA ALA A 331 -3.66 -12.44 33.96
C ALA A 331 -4.27 -13.12 32.72
N ALA A 332 -5.44 -12.65 32.27
CA ALA A 332 -6.09 -13.19 31.08
C ALA A 332 -5.21 -13.03 29.81
N THR A 333 -4.59 -11.88 29.62
CA THR A 333 -3.70 -11.66 28.45
C THR A 333 -2.48 -12.59 28.51
N CYS A 334 -1.85 -12.78 29.68
CA CYS A 334 -0.70 -13.66 29.82
C CYS A 334 -1.09 -15.13 29.62
N ALA A 335 -2.23 -15.58 30.16
CA ALA A 335 -2.75 -16.94 29.96
C ALA A 335 -3.03 -17.20 28.46
N GLU A 336 -3.63 -16.24 27.77
CA GLU A 336 -3.86 -16.35 26.32
C GLU A 336 -2.53 -16.45 25.54
N LEU A 337 -1.53 -15.65 25.86
CA LEU A 337 -0.22 -15.71 25.20
C LEU A 337 0.52 -17.02 25.49
N LEU A 338 0.32 -17.64 26.64
CA LEU A 338 0.83 -18.98 26.93
C LEU A 338 0.11 -20.04 26.07
N ARG A 339 -1.19 -19.93 25.90
CA ARG A 339 -1.95 -20.81 24.98
C ARG A 339 -1.48 -20.68 23.53
N LEU A 340 -1.14 -19.46 23.11
CA LEU A 340 -0.66 -19.13 21.76
C LEU A 340 0.87 -19.15 21.65
N TRP A 341 1.56 -19.82 22.58
CA TRP A 341 3.02 -19.76 22.71
C TRP A 341 3.79 -20.02 21.41
N ASP A 342 3.38 -21.04 20.68
CA ASP A 342 4.06 -21.42 19.43
C ASP A 342 3.92 -20.37 18.33
N CYS A 343 2.79 -19.67 18.29
CA CYS A 343 2.53 -18.58 17.35
C CYS A 343 3.41 -17.34 17.58
N LEU A 344 3.98 -17.19 18.79
CA LEU A 344 4.86 -16.05 19.08
C LEU A 344 6.22 -16.18 18.39
N TRP A 345 6.63 -17.42 18.05
CA TRP A 345 7.99 -17.75 17.63
C TRP A 345 8.09 -18.37 16.24
N THR A 346 7.02 -18.36 15.45
CA THR A 346 7.00 -18.96 14.10
C THR A 346 8.06 -18.32 13.19
N PHE A 347 8.26 -17.00 13.26
CA PHE A 347 9.30 -16.28 12.50
C PHE A 347 10.73 -16.73 12.80
N THR A 348 10.97 -17.45 13.92
CA THR A 348 12.27 -18.02 14.24
C THR A 348 12.50 -19.37 13.56
N ARG A 349 11.42 -20.07 13.21
CA ARG A 349 11.44 -21.39 12.57
C ARG A 349 11.31 -21.31 11.05
N VAL A 350 10.54 -20.35 10.56
CA VAL A 350 10.25 -20.18 9.12
C VAL A 350 10.97 -18.95 8.61
N GLU A 351 11.83 -19.13 7.63
CA GLU A 351 12.54 -18.02 6.98
C GLU A 351 11.57 -17.16 6.16
N GLY A 352 11.82 -15.87 6.04
CA GLY A 352 10.91 -14.95 5.34
C GLY A 352 9.70 -14.48 6.15
N VAL A 353 9.38 -15.13 7.29
CA VAL A 353 8.32 -14.68 8.19
C VAL A 353 8.84 -13.59 9.12
N GLU A 354 8.15 -12.43 9.16
CA GLU A 354 8.49 -11.32 10.07
C GLU A 354 7.77 -11.46 11.42
N PRO A 355 8.37 -10.95 12.53
CA PRO A 355 7.71 -10.94 13.84
C PRO A 355 6.52 -9.98 13.92
N THR A 356 6.27 -9.17 12.89
CA THR A 356 5.25 -8.12 12.93
C THR A 356 4.33 -8.14 11.73
N ASN A 357 3.09 -7.68 11.91
CA ASN A 357 2.11 -7.49 10.85
C ASN A 357 2.21 -6.10 10.17
N ASN A 358 3.37 -5.47 10.24
CA ASN A 358 3.57 -4.10 9.73
C ASN A 358 3.34 -3.98 8.21
N ALA A 359 3.45 -5.07 7.44
CA ALA A 359 3.18 -5.05 6.01
C ALA A 359 1.70 -4.77 5.74
N ALA A 360 0.78 -5.47 6.41
CA ALA A 360 -0.65 -5.24 6.30
C ALA A 360 -1.04 -3.85 6.86
N GLU A 361 -0.49 -3.45 8.01
CA GLU A 361 -0.74 -2.11 8.59
C GLU A 361 -0.33 -0.98 7.63
N ARG A 362 0.83 -1.12 6.94
CA ARG A 362 1.28 -0.15 5.93
C ARG A 362 0.36 -0.10 4.72
N ALA A 363 -0.10 -1.26 4.25
CA ALA A 363 -1.03 -1.35 3.12
C ALA A 363 -2.37 -0.69 3.47
N LEU A 364 -2.92 -0.97 4.65
CA LEU A 364 -4.17 -0.37 5.15
C LEU A 364 -4.08 1.16 5.31
N ARG A 365 -2.90 1.72 5.55
CA ARG A 365 -2.74 3.18 5.75
C ARG A 365 -3.31 3.99 4.58
N HIS A 366 -3.14 3.53 3.35
CA HIS A 366 -3.68 4.19 2.16
C HIS A 366 -5.21 4.17 2.14
N ALA A 367 -5.81 3.06 2.51
CA ALA A 367 -7.25 2.91 2.62
C ALA A 367 -7.84 3.72 3.78
N VAL A 368 -7.16 3.77 4.92
CA VAL A 368 -7.56 4.61 6.08
C VAL A 368 -7.57 6.09 5.71
N ILE A 369 -6.57 6.56 4.95
CA ILE A 369 -6.54 7.95 4.46
C ILE A 369 -7.72 8.17 3.51
N TRP A 370 -7.98 7.25 2.58
CA TRP A 370 -9.11 7.35 1.67
C TRP A 370 -10.44 7.46 2.44
N ARG A 371 -10.68 6.54 3.37
CA ARG A 371 -11.86 6.58 4.25
C ARG A 371 -12.02 7.91 4.99
N ARG A 372 -10.91 8.50 5.48
CA ARG A 372 -10.95 9.79 6.21
C ARG A 372 -11.32 10.97 5.30
N ILE A 373 -11.02 10.90 4.01
CA ILE A 373 -11.33 11.92 3.02
C ILE A 373 -12.76 11.75 2.49
N SER A 374 -13.15 10.51 2.13
CA SER A 374 -14.42 10.22 1.45
C SER A 374 -15.56 9.77 2.37
N GLY A 375 -15.27 9.39 3.61
CA GLY A 375 -16.24 8.75 4.50
C GLY A 375 -16.49 7.26 4.18
N GLY A 376 -15.91 6.72 3.12
CA GLY A 376 -16.12 5.38 2.60
C GLY A 376 -16.58 5.38 1.14
N THR A 377 -17.51 4.51 0.79
CA THR A 377 -18.11 4.39 -0.54
C THR A 377 -19.64 4.49 -0.44
N ASP A 378 -20.28 5.09 -1.47
CA ASP A 378 -21.74 5.28 -1.48
C ASP A 378 -22.49 4.05 -2.01
N SER A 379 -21.80 3.12 -2.69
CA SER A 379 -22.41 1.95 -3.32
C SER A 379 -21.47 0.77 -3.38
N GLU A 380 -22.02 -0.42 -3.60
CA GLU A 380 -21.24 -1.63 -3.85
C GLU A 380 -20.32 -1.48 -5.07
N ALA A 381 -20.80 -0.91 -6.17
CA ALA A 381 -19.97 -0.65 -7.35
C ALA A 381 -18.75 0.23 -7.01
N GLY A 382 -18.93 1.24 -6.14
CA GLY A 382 -17.84 2.06 -5.62
C GLY A 382 -16.86 1.23 -4.77
N SER A 383 -17.36 0.33 -3.92
CA SER A 383 -16.54 -0.59 -3.14
C SER A 383 -15.71 -1.52 -4.04
N ARG A 384 -16.31 -2.08 -5.09
CA ARG A 384 -15.60 -2.92 -6.09
C ARG A 384 -14.49 -2.14 -6.79
N PHE A 385 -14.74 -0.89 -7.17
CA PHE A 385 -13.69 -0.03 -7.73
C PHE A 385 -12.55 0.21 -6.73
N VAL A 386 -12.87 0.59 -5.50
CA VAL A 386 -11.87 0.91 -4.47
C VAL A 386 -10.99 -0.29 -4.15
N GLU A 387 -11.58 -1.48 -3.88
CA GLU A 387 -10.79 -2.67 -3.51
C GLU A 387 -9.88 -3.14 -4.65
N ARG A 388 -10.37 -3.11 -5.91
CA ARG A 388 -9.58 -3.50 -7.07
C ARG A 388 -8.46 -2.51 -7.35
N MET A 389 -8.75 -1.22 -7.30
CA MET A 389 -7.72 -0.19 -7.46
C MET A 389 -6.67 -0.22 -6.36
N LEU A 390 -7.04 -0.41 -5.09
CA LEU A 390 -6.08 -0.58 -4.00
C LEU A 390 -5.18 -1.80 -4.22
N SER A 391 -5.76 -2.93 -4.65
CA SER A 391 -5.02 -4.16 -4.95
C SER A 391 -4.02 -3.96 -6.08
N VAL A 392 -4.48 -3.38 -7.20
CA VAL A 392 -3.63 -3.09 -8.36
C VAL A 392 -2.52 -2.10 -8.01
N VAL A 393 -2.86 -0.97 -7.39
CA VAL A 393 -1.88 0.07 -7.04
C VAL A 393 -0.82 -0.44 -6.06
N ALA A 394 -1.24 -1.19 -5.03
CA ALA A 394 -0.32 -1.73 -4.04
C ALA A 394 0.59 -2.81 -4.65
N THR A 395 0.06 -3.70 -5.47
CA THR A 395 0.83 -4.76 -6.15
C THR A 395 1.78 -4.17 -7.19
N CYS A 396 1.33 -3.25 -8.04
CA CYS A 396 2.22 -2.58 -9.01
C CYS A 396 3.41 -1.89 -8.29
N ARG A 397 3.16 -1.21 -7.17
CA ARG A 397 4.23 -0.57 -6.39
C ARG A 397 5.18 -1.58 -5.78
N LEU A 398 4.66 -2.69 -5.24
CA LEU A 398 5.47 -3.79 -4.71
C LEU A 398 6.38 -4.38 -5.78
N GLN A 399 5.82 -4.61 -6.98
CA GLN A 399 6.51 -5.16 -8.13
C GLN A 399 7.30 -4.13 -8.95
N ARG A 400 7.33 -2.86 -8.53
CA ARG A 400 7.98 -1.74 -9.24
C ARG A 400 7.47 -1.53 -10.67
N VAL A 401 6.21 -1.86 -10.91
CA VAL A 401 5.50 -1.63 -12.17
C VAL A 401 4.84 -0.26 -12.16
N ASN A 402 4.90 0.46 -13.27
CA ASN A 402 4.20 1.73 -13.41
C ASN A 402 2.68 1.50 -13.47
N VAL A 403 1.93 2.06 -12.52
CA VAL A 403 0.47 1.88 -12.39
C VAL A 403 -0.26 2.39 -13.63
N LEU A 404 0.11 3.57 -14.15
CA LEU A 404 -0.54 4.16 -15.32
C LEU A 404 -0.34 3.28 -16.57
N GLU A 405 0.86 2.77 -16.78
CA GLU A 405 1.16 1.88 -17.91
C GLU A 405 0.41 0.55 -17.80
N TYR A 406 0.37 -0.04 -16.60
CA TYR A 406 -0.40 -1.26 -16.37
C TYR A 406 -1.89 -1.06 -16.67
N MET A 407 -2.50 0.00 -16.10
CA MET A 407 -3.90 0.33 -16.31
C MET A 407 -4.21 0.62 -17.77
N THR A 408 -3.30 1.30 -18.48
CA THR A 408 -3.43 1.57 -19.91
C THR A 408 -3.47 0.28 -20.71
N ARG A 409 -2.59 -0.69 -20.40
CA ARG A 409 -2.56 -2.00 -21.06
C ARG A 409 -3.85 -2.79 -20.81
N CYS A 410 -4.38 -2.79 -19.57
CA CYS A 410 -5.64 -3.45 -19.24
C CYS A 410 -6.81 -2.88 -20.06
N LEU A 411 -6.93 -1.54 -20.13
CA LEU A 411 -7.99 -0.88 -20.87
C LEU A 411 -7.86 -1.07 -22.39
N LYS A 412 -6.63 -1.10 -22.90
CA LYS A 412 -6.37 -1.41 -24.31
C LYS A 412 -6.74 -2.85 -24.64
N ALA A 413 -6.31 -3.83 -23.84
CA ALA A 413 -6.68 -5.22 -24.02
C ALA A 413 -8.20 -5.44 -24.10
N ARG A 414 -8.98 -4.74 -23.23
CA ARG A 414 -10.44 -4.77 -23.33
C ARG A 414 -10.98 -4.26 -24.66
N LEU A 415 -10.41 -3.19 -25.21
CA LEU A 415 -10.84 -2.65 -26.52
C LEU A 415 -10.51 -3.60 -27.66
N ASP A 416 -9.37 -4.29 -27.56
CA ASP A 416 -8.89 -5.26 -28.53
C ASP A 416 -9.55 -6.65 -28.36
N GLY A 417 -10.50 -6.81 -27.40
CA GLY A 417 -11.15 -8.09 -27.09
C GLY A 417 -10.23 -9.13 -26.48
N LEU A 418 -9.09 -8.70 -25.93
CA LEU A 418 -8.07 -9.56 -25.33
C LEU A 418 -8.21 -9.61 -23.80
N PRO A 419 -7.73 -10.67 -23.13
CA PRO A 419 -7.67 -10.73 -21.68
C PRO A 419 -6.71 -9.66 -21.13
N ALA A 420 -7.06 -9.12 -19.96
CA ALA A 420 -6.20 -8.16 -19.28
C ALA A 420 -4.86 -8.82 -18.90
N PRO A 421 -3.73 -8.07 -18.94
CA PRO A 421 -2.42 -8.61 -18.55
C PRO A 421 -2.38 -8.96 -17.08
N LEU A 422 -1.63 -10.01 -16.72
CA LEU A 422 -1.37 -10.40 -15.34
C LEU A 422 -0.73 -9.26 -14.52
N LEU A 423 -1.11 -9.14 -13.26
CA LEU A 423 -0.44 -8.22 -12.31
C LEU A 423 0.96 -8.68 -11.94
N ILE A 424 1.18 -10.00 -11.90
CA ILE A 424 2.46 -10.63 -11.61
C ILE A 424 2.88 -11.40 -12.85
N PRO A 425 3.87 -10.91 -13.61
CA PRO A 425 4.40 -11.64 -14.77
C PRO A 425 5.10 -12.94 -14.33
N GLY A 426 4.96 -14.03 -15.06
CA GLY A 426 5.83 -15.20 -14.94
C GLY A 426 5.20 -16.52 -14.56
N ILE A 427 3.88 -16.62 -14.34
CA ILE A 427 3.25 -17.92 -14.00
C ILE A 427 2.60 -18.60 -15.22
N ARG A 428 2.20 -17.86 -16.24
CA ARG A 428 1.68 -18.48 -17.50
C ARG A 428 2.77 -18.88 -18.49
N ASP A 429 3.96 -18.26 -18.43
CA ASP A 429 5.06 -18.58 -19.36
C ASP A 429 5.81 -19.87 -19.01
N ALA A 430 5.60 -20.43 -17.82
CA ALA A 430 6.21 -21.71 -17.39
C ALA A 430 5.42 -22.96 -17.82
N GLY A 431 4.24 -22.79 -18.43
CA GLY A 431 3.37 -23.90 -18.88
C GLY A 431 3.21 -24.04 -20.38
N ALA A 432 3.92 -23.22 -21.19
CA ALA A 432 3.86 -23.23 -22.65
C ALA A 432 5.28 -23.25 -23.28
N ALA A 433 6.16 -24.09 -22.73
CA ALA A 433 7.44 -24.50 -23.36
C ALA A 433 7.50 -26.01 -23.51
#